data_45681d2d5b4a1daa58a43ac1a87a4261
#
_entry.id   45681d2d5b4a1daa58a43ac1a87a4261
#
_cell.length_a   1.000
_cell.length_b   1.000
_cell.length_c   1.000
_cell.angle_alpha   90.00
_cell.angle_beta   90.00
_cell.angle_gamma   90.00
#
_symmetry.space_group_name_H-M   'P 1'
#
loop_
_entity.id
_entity.type
_entity.pdbx_description
1 polymer ?
#
loop_
_entity_poly.entity_id
_entity_poly.type
_entity_poly.pdbx_seq_one_letter_code
_entity_poly.pdbx_strand_id
1 'polypeptide(L)' 'PEQNINFVKIKPKYEDDYAPQNNGVSLYVYKVEAKANGLEYDVIVDAVSGKVLKVKIDN' A
#
# COMPACT_ATOMS: atom_id res chain seq x y z
N PRO A 1 -1.12 3.99 20.64
CA PRO A 1 -1.79 2.80 20.13
C PRO A 1 -2.91 3.12 19.16
N GLU A 2 -3.84 2.22 19.04
CA GLU A 2 -4.88 2.29 18.02
C GLU A 2 -5.77 3.51 18.12
N GLN A 3 -5.92 4.11 19.28
CA GLN A 3 -6.74 5.33 19.38
C GLN A 3 -6.12 6.50 18.62
N ASN A 4 -4.87 6.40 18.23
CA ASN A 4 -4.22 7.43 17.42
C ASN A 4 -4.46 7.25 15.93
N ILE A 5 -5.06 6.14 15.53
CA ILE A 5 -5.37 5.84 14.14
C ILE A 5 -6.74 6.42 13.83
N ASN A 6 -6.78 7.42 12.96
CA ASN A 6 -8.02 8.13 12.62
C ASN A 6 -8.74 7.51 11.44
N PHE A 7 -8.00 6.85 10.54
CA PHE A 7 -8.59 6.37 9.30
C PHE A 7 -7.70 5.29 8.70
N VAL A 8 -8.32 4.22 8.23
CA VAL A 8 -7.62 3.17 7.47
C VAL A 8 -8.50 2.75 6.31
N LYS A 9 -7.92 2.67 5.13
CA LYS A 9 -8.60 2.22 3.92
C LYS A 9 -7.69 1.28 3.17
N ILE A 10 -8.24 0.14 2.74
CA ILE A 10 -7.49 -0.87 2.00
C ILE A 10 -8.19 -1.12 0.68
N LYS A 11 -7.46 -1.00 -0.43
CA LYS A 11 -7.98 -1.22 -1.77
C LYS A 11 -7.17 -2.27 -2.50
N PRO A 12 -7.78 -3.29 -3.06
CA PRO A 12 -7.09 -4.17 -4.00
C PRO A 12 -6.93 -3.46 -5.33
N LYS A 13 -5.79 -3.69 -6.00
CA LYS A 13 -5.49 -3.02 -7.25
C LYS A 13 -4.48 -3.81 -8.05
N TYR A 14 -4.60 -3.80 -9.37
CA TYR A 14 -3.55 -4.26 -10.27
C TYR A 14 -2.64 -3.07 -10.59
N GLU A 15 -1.34 -3.27 -10.41
CA GLU A 15 -0.36 -2.20 -10.57
C GLU A 15 0.55 -2.50 -11.74
N ASP A 16 0.46 -1.71 -12.82
CA ASP A 16 1.25 -1.91 -14.03
C ASP A 16 2.70 -1.46 -13.84
N ASP A 17 2.97 -0.59 -12.89
CA ASP A 17 4.31 -0.07 -12.64
C ASP A 17 5.31 -1.17 -12.32
N TYR A 18 4.83 -2.31 -11.83
CA TYR A 18 5.68 -3.45 -11.48
C TYR A 18 5.71 -4.52 -12.57
N ALA A 19 5.02 -4.29 -13.69
CA ALA A 19 4.94 -5.29 -14.76
C ALA A 19 6.31 -5.69 -15.32
N PRO A 20 7.25 -4.75 -15.55
CA PRO A 20 8.57 -5.14 -16.06
C PRO A 20 9.32 -6.10 -15.16
N GLN A 21 9.12 -5.98 -13.83
CA GLN A 21 9.77 -6.83 -12.84
C GLN A 21 9.05 -8.16 -12.65
N ASN A 22 7.83 -8.26 -13.16
CA ASN A 22 6.98 -9.44 -13.00
C ASN A 22 6.65 -10.06 -14.36
N ASN A 23 7.66 -10.15 -15.23
CA ASN A 23 7.57 -10.78 -16.55
C ASN A 23 6.47 -10.18 -17.44
N GLY A 24 6.27 -8.86 -17.34
CA GLY A 24 5.27 -8.16 -18.14
C GLY A 24 3.85 -8.29 -17.62
N VAL A 25 3.66 -8.87 -16.45
CA VAL A 25 2.34 -9.06 -15.85
C VAL A 25 2.16 -8.04 -14.71
N SER A 26 1.02 -7.36 -14.70
CA SER A 26 0.70 -6.44 -13.62
C SER A 26 0.67 -7.18 -12.28
N LEU A 27 1.18 -6.51 -11.25
CA LEU A 27 1.21 -7.08 -9.92
C LEU A 27 -0.09 -6.78 -9.18
N TYR A 28 -0.67 -7.79 -8.55
CA TYR A 28 -1.85 -7.57 -7.72
C TYR A 28 -1.40 -7.14 -6.33
N VAL A 29 -1.86 -5.96 -5.92
CA VAL A 29 -1.40 -5.36 -4.68
C VAL A 29 -2.58 -4.89 -3.83
N TYR A 30 -2.32 -4.69 -2.55
CA TYR A 30 -3.20 -3.93 -1.68
C TYR A 30 -2.59 -2.56 -1.46
N LYS A 31 -3.37 -1.53 -1.69
CA LYS A 31 -2.99 -0.16 -1.36
C LYS A 31 -3.64 0.19 -0.04
N VAL A 32 -2.81 0.43 0.97
CA VAL A 32 -3.27 0.77 2.31
C VAL A 32 -3.05 2.26 2.53
N GLU A 33 -4.12 2.96 2.88
CA GLU A 33 -4.06 4.38 3.22
C GLU A 33 -4.48 4.52 4.67
N ALA A 34 -3.62 5.14 5.47
CA ALA A 34 -3.90 5.31 6.89
C ALA A 34 -3.55 6.73 7.33
N LYS A 35 -4.30 7.22 8.30
CA LYS A 35 -4.03 8.49 8.96
C LYS A 35 -3.88 8.24 10.44
N ALA A 36 -2.79 8.73 11.00
CA ALA A 36 -2.52 8.59 12.43
C ALA A 36 -1.64 9.74 12.89
N ASN A 37 -1.99 10.36 13.99
CA ASN A 37 -1.19 11.44 14.60
C ASN A 37 -0.87 12.57 13.63
N GLY A 38 -1.80 12.93 12.75
CA GLY A 38 -1.60 14.00 11.78
C GLY A 38 -0.74 13.61 10.60
N LEU A 39 -0.34 12.36 10.48
CA LEU A 39 0.44 11.86 9.36
C LEU A 39 -0.41 10.99 8.46
N GLU A 40 -0.09 11.00 7.18
CA GLU A 40 -0.71 10.12 6.20
C GLU A 40 0.29 9.09 5.74
N TYR A 41 -0.13 7.84 5.74
CA TYR A 41 0.70 6.71 5.33
C TYR A 41 0.07 6.06 4.12
N ASP A 42 0.86 5.87 3.07
CA ASP A 42 0.46 5.09 1.90
C ASP A 42 1.41 3.92 1.78
N VAL A 43 0.86 2.71 1.82
CA VAL A 43 1.66 1.49 1.75
C VAL A 43 1.12 0.62 0.62
N ILE A 44 2.02 0.10 -0.20
CA ILE A 44 1.67 -0.85 -1.25
C ILE A 44 2.26 -2.20 -0.88
N VAL A 45 1.42 -3.21 -0.83
CA VAL A 45 1.78 -4.56 -0.41
C VAL A 45 1.43 -5.53 -1.53
N ASP A 46 2.37 -6.41 -1.88
CA ASP A 46 2.12 -7.50 -2.81
C ASP A 46 1.07 -8.43 -2.19
N ALA A 47 -0.09 -8.56 -2.85
CA ALA A 47 -1.20 -9.32 -2.31
C ALA A 47 -0.93 -10.83 -2.25
N VAL A 48 0.01 -11.31 -3.05
CA VAL A 48 0.34 -12.73 -3.11
C VAL A 48 1.38 -13.11 -2.05
N SER A 49 2.46 -12.34 -1.96
CA SER A 49 3.56 -12.65 -1.05
C SER A 49 3.44 -11.98 0.31
N GLY A 50 2.65 -10.91 0.41
CA GLY A 50 2.58 -10.09 1.62
C GLY A 50 3.75 -9.14 1.76
N LYS A 51 4.58 -9.03 0.74
CA LYS A 51 5.78 -8.22 0.79
C LYS A 51 5.44 -6.75 0.60
N VAL A 52 6.01 -5.89 1.45
CA VAL A 52 5.83 -4.44 1.32
C VAL A 52 6.70 -3.94 0.17
N LEU A 53 6.05 -3.28 -0.80
CA LEU A 53 6.72 -2.79 -2.00
C LEU A 53 7.06 -1.31 -1.91
N LYS A 54 6.24 -0.54 -1.21
CA LYS A 54 6.42 0.90 -1.12
C LYS A 54 5.78 1.44 0.14
N VAL A 55 6.46 2.38 0.79
CA VAL A 55 5.91 3.12 1.92
C VAL A 55 6.12 4.59 1.65
N LYS A 56 5.06 5.37 1.77
CA LYS A 56 5.13 6.83 1.65
C LYS A 56 4.49 7.44 2.89
N ILE A 57 5.17 8.37 3.51
CA ILE A 57 4.66 9.07 4.69
C ILE A 57 4.61 10.55 4.36
N ASP A 58 3.47 11.17 4.66
CA ASP A 58 3.21 12.56 4.33
C ASP A 58 2.55 13.24 5.51
N ASN A 59 2.83 14.51 5.72
CA ASN A 59 2.15 15.26 6.78
C ASN A 59 1.48 16.55 6.31
#